data_25c7993e139faeb1a5d7f2395c6ffa7f
#
_entry.id   25c7993e139faeb1a5d7f2395c6ffa7f
#
_cell.length_a   1.000
_cell.length_b   1.000
_cell.length_c   1.000
_cell.angle_alpha   90.00
_cell.angle_beta   90.00
_cell.angle_gamma   90.00
#
_symmetry.space_group_name_H-M   'P 1'
#
loop_
_entity.id
_entity.type
_entity.pdbx_description
1 polymer ?
#
loop_
_entity_poly.entity_id
_entity_poly.type
_entity_poly.pdbx_seq_one_letter_code
_entity_poly.pdbx_strand_id
1 'polypeptide(L)'
;MKAMILAAGYGRRMMPLTENLPKPLLKIGNESLIERNINALLAAGFNDIIINVSYLGSMIKKHVLEIFPNTNISFSEEEIPLGTGGGVLNAISLLGTDPFLLINADIYHQINLKDINQDVDIAHLVGVENPDHNVNGDFSLKAGAVYISNNLNECTWSGISIINPIIFDGLKIEDAPFDIWKSILIEYVQKNKVTGELSNSTWIDTGTIDRLELANKTYKDEN
;
A
#
# COMPACT_ATOMS: atom_id res chain seq x y z
N MET A 1 -14.56 4.72 7.42
CA MET A 1 -13.56 5.00 6.37
C MET A 1 -13.33 3.74 5.57
N LYS A 2 -13.18 3.84 4.24
CA LYS A 2 -12.83 2.73 3.35
C LYS A 2 -11.32 2.49 3.36
N ALA A 3 -10.90 1.30 2.92
CA ALA A 3 -9.50 1.00 2.69
C ALA A 3 -9.29 0.45 1.27
N MET A 4 -8.13 0.72 0.67
CA MET A 4 -7.74 0.17 -0.62
C MET A 4 -6.42 -0.58 -0.50
N ILE A 5 -6.38 -1.81 -1.02
CA ILE A 5 -5.18 -2.63 -1.14
C ILE A 5 -4.70 -2.61 -2.60
N LEU A 6 -3.45 -2.17 -2.83
CA LEU A 6 -2.82 -2.19 -4.15
C LEU A 6 -2.22 -3.56 -4.46
N ALA A 7 -2.89 -4.34 -5.30
CA ALA A 7 -2.55 -5.74 -5.59
C ALA A 7 -2.39 -6.09 -7.08
N ALA A 8 -2.41 -5.09 -8.00
CA ALA A 8 -2.42 -5.31 -9.45
C ALA A 8 -1.03 -5.57 -10.09
N GLY A 9 0.06 -5.51 -9.32
CA GLY A 9 1.43 -5.57 -9.84
C GLY A 9 1.84 -6.94 -10.40
N TYR A 10 2.70 -6.95 -11.43
CA TYR A 10 3.23 -8.18 -12.04
C TYR A 10 4.13 -9.03 -11.13
N GLY A 11 4.74 -8.46 -10.10
CA GLY A 11 5.68 -9.18 -9.24
C GLY A 11 6.97 -9.65 -9.94
N ARG A 12 7.42 -9.03 -11.04
CA ARG A 12 8.53 -9.48 -11.91
C ARG A 12 9.83 -9.77 -11.16
N ARG A 13 10.16 -9.01 -10.11
CA ARG A 13 11.36 -9.22 -9.29
C ARG A 13 11.33 -10.50 -8.44
N MET A 14 10.15 -11.11 -8.33
CA MET A 14 9.91 -12.34 -7.57
C MET A 14 9.88 -13.60 -8.46
N MET A 15 10.13 -13.47 -9.77
CA MET A 15 10.23 -14.63 -10.64
C MET A 15 11.34 -15.59 -10.16
N PRO A 16 11.15 -16.92 -10.21
CA PRO A 16 10.01 -17.62 -10.82
C PRO A 16 8.78 -17.80 -9.93
N LEU A 17 8.81 -17.39 -8.63
CA LEU A 17 7.71 -17.62 -7.69
C LEU A 17 6.39 -17.01 -8.16
N THR A 18 6.45 -15.90 -8.90
CA THR A 18 5.28 -15.16 -9.37
C THR A 18 4.89 -15.46 -10.81
N GLU A 19 5.47 -16.49 -11.43
CA GLU A 19 5.09 -16.91 -12.77
C GLU A 19 3.64 -17.44 -12.84
N ASN A 20 3.26 -18.25 -11.84
CA ASN A 20 1.95 -18.90 -11.77
C ASN A 20 1.17 -18.58 -10.48
N LEU A 21 1.71 -17.72 -9.62
CA LEU A 21 1.10 -17.30 -8.37
C LEU A 21 1.27 -15.79 -8.19
N PRO A 22 0.19 -14.98 -8.13
CA PRO A 22 0.35 -13.54 -7.98
C PRO A 22 1.00 -13.20 -6.63
N LYS A 23 1.87 -12.19 -6.60
CA LYS A 23 2.66 -11.80 -5.43
C LYS A 23 1.82 -11.67 -4.14
N PRO A 24 0.61 -11.07 -4.14
CA PRO A 24 -0.22 -10.96 -2.94
C PRO A 24 -0.60 -12.31 -2.31
N LEU A 25 -0.52 -13.42 -3.05
CA LEU A 25 -0.79 -14.78 -2.55
C LEU A 25 0.46 -15.51 -2.03
N LEU A 26 1.65 -14.93 -2.10
CA LEU A 26 2.83 -15.48 -1.44
C LEU A 26 2.64 -15.46 0.07
N LYS A 27 3.11 -16.52 0.74
CA LYS A 27 2.84 -16.76 2.16
C LYS A 27 3.97 -16.26 3.06
N ILE A 28 3.56 -15.77 4.24
CA ILE A 28 4.41 -15.58 5.40
C ILE A 28 3.79 -16.39 6.55
N GLY A 29 4.48 -17.44 6.98
CA GLY A 29 3.89 -18.45 7.84
C GLY A 29 2.73 -19.18 7.13
N ASN A 30 1.57 -19.19 7.72
CA ASN A 30 0.39 -19.90 7.20
C ASN A 30 -0.54 -19.03 6.35
N GLU A 31 -0.39 -17.71 6.37
CA GLU A 31 -1.27 -16.75 5.68
C GLU A 31 -0.56 -16.10 4.49
N SER A 32 -1.32 -15.79 3.44
CA SER A 32 -0.80 -14.98 2.32
C SER A 32 -0.62 -13.51 2.73
N LEU A 33 0.19 -12.78 1.97
CA LEU A 33 0.38 -11.33 2.20
C LEU A 33 -0.95 -10.58 2.18
N ILE A 34 -1.85 -10.91 1.25
CA ILE A 34 -3.14 -10.23 1.16
C ILE A 34 -4.06 -10.58 2.33
N GLU A 35 -4.06 -11.84 2.83
CA GLU A 35 -4.82 -12.23 4.03
C GLU A 35 -4.38 -11.42 5.24
N ARG A 36 -3.06 -11.28 5.44
CA ARG A 36 -2.49 -10.47 6.54
C ARG A 36 -2.94 -9.03 6.48
N ASN A 37 -2.87 -8.41 5.31
CA ASN A 37 -3.30 -7.02 5.13
C ASN A 37 -4.81 -6.86 5.36
N ILE A 38 -5.65 -7.78 4.86
CA ILE A 38 -7.09 -7.76 5.11
C ILE A 38 -7.36 -7.93 6.62
N ASN A 39 -6.73 -8.89 7.29
CA ASN A 39 -6.88 -9.11 8.73
C ASN A 39 -6.47 -7.88 9.54
N ALA A 40 -5.35 -7.21 9.18
CA ALA A 40 -4.90 -5.97 9.83
C ALA A 40 -5.92 -4.83 9.65
N LEU A 41 -6.48 -4.68 8.44
CA LEU A 41 -7.53 -3.69 8.16
C LEU A 41 -8.80 -3.95 8.98
N LEU A 42 -9.27 -5.20 9.01
CA LEU A 42 -10.47 -5.58 9.78
C LEU A 42 -10.25 -5.37 11.29
N ALA A 43 -9.09 -5.73 11.82
CA ALA A 43 -8.73 -5.51 13.22
C ALA A 43 -8.69 -4.00 13.59
N ALA A 44 -8.36 -3.15 12.62
CA ALA A 44 -8.36 -1.70 12.77
C ALA A 44 -9.75 -1.05 12.53
N GLY A 45 -10.77 -1.85 12.15
CA GLY A 45 -12.14 -1.38 11.93
C GLY A 45 -12.46 -0.93 10.50
N PHE A 46 -11.57 -1.17 9.53
CA PHE A 46 -11.84 -0.92 8.11
C PHE A 46 -12.62 -2.10 7.53
N ASN A 47 -13.95 -1.98 7.48
CA ASN A 47 -14.86 -3.07 7.07
C ASN A 47 -15.31 -2.96 5.59
N ASP A 48 -14.91 -1.93 4.86
CA ASP A 48 -15.21 -1.69 3.45
C ASP A 48 -13.89 -1.58 2.70
N ILE A 49 -13.53 -2.67 1.99
CA ILE A 49 -12.19 -2.85 1.41
C ILE A 49 -12.30 -2.93 -0.10
N ILE A 50 -11.50 -2.14 -0.80
CA ILE A 50 -11.34 -2.18 -2.24
C ILE A 50 -9.97 -2.80 -2.57
N ILE A 51 -9.93 -3.72 -3.52
CA ILE A 51 -8.68 -4.36 -3.96
C ILE A 51 -8.56 -4.19 -5.48
N ASN A 52 -7.51 -3.50 -5.95
CA ASN A 52 -7.25 -3.51 -7.38
C ASN A 52 -6.53 -4.79 -7.80
N VAL A 53 -6.91 -5.32 -8.94
CA VAL A 53 -6.37 -6.58 -9.48
C VAL A 53 -6.12 -6.48 -10.98
N SER A 54 -5.06 -7.12 -11.46
CA SER A 54 -4.72 -7.22 -12.89
C SER A 54 -4.09 -8.57 -13.16
N TYR A 55 -2.76 -8.66 -13.13
CA TYR A 55 -2.02 -9.90 -13.37
C TYR A 55 -2.46 -11.02 -12.42
N LEU A 56 -2.93 -12.14 -12.99
CA LEU A 56 -3.50 -13.28 -12.25
C LEU A 56 -4.61 -12.86 -11.26
N GLY A 57 -5.32 -11.78 -11.55
CA GLY A 57 -6.32 -11.18 -10.66
C GLY A 57 -7.46 -12.12 -10.29
N SER A 58 -7.85 -13.06 -11.19
CA SER A 58 -8.85 -14.08 -10.89
C SER A 58 -8.46 -14.99 -9.73
N MET A 59 -7.17 -15.28 -9.56
CA MET A 59 -6.67 -16.07 -8.43
C MET A 59 -6.80 -15.31 -7.12
N ILE A 60 -6.45 -14.00 -7.13
CA ILE A 60 -6.60 -13.14 -5.96
C ILE A 60 -8.07 -13.05 -5.56
N LYS A 61 -8.96 -12.76 -6.53
CA LYS A 61 -10.41 -12.66 -6.27
C LYS A 61 -10.95 -13.96 -5.67
N LYS A 62 -10.65 -15.11 -6.28
CA LYS A 62 -11.09 -16.41 -5.79
C LYS A 62 -10.63 -16.65 -4.36
N HIS A 63 -9.35 -16.50 -4.09
CA HIS A 63 -8.76 -16.71 -2.78
C HIS A 63 -9.38 -15.80 -1.69
N VAL A 64 -9.49 -14.52 -1.98
CA VAL A 64 -10.06 -13.54 -1.04
C VAL A 64 -11.53 -13.85 -0.72
N LEU A 65 -12.34 -14.18 -1.72
CA LEU A 65 -13.76 -14.52 -1.52
C LEU A 65 -13.95 -15.85 -0.78
N GLU A 66 -13.04 -16.81 -0.93
CA GLU A 66 -13.05 -18.06 -0.18
C GLU A 66 -12.71 -17.87 1.30
N ILE A 67 -11.74 -17.03 1.63
CA ILE A 67 -11.28 -16.79 3.00
C ILE A 67 -12.16 -15.77 3.75
N PHE A 68 -12.66 -14.76 3.04
CA PHE A 68 -13.43 -13.64 3.62
C PHE A 68 -14.85 -13.52 3.03
N PRO A 69 -15.68 -14.60 3.08
CA PRO A 69 -16.99 -14.63 2.39
C PRO A 69 -18.02 -13.62 2.95
N ASN A 70 -17.83 -13.14 4.17
CA ASN A 70 -18.74 -12.23 4.85
C ASN A 70 -18.19 -10.80 5.00
N THR A 71 -17.05 -10.49 4.37
CA THR A 71 -16.44 -9.17 4.42
C THR A 71 -16.87 -8.36 3.20
N ASN A 72 -17.14 -7.07 3.38
CA ASN A 72 -17.48 -6.19 2.27
C ASN A 72 -16.21 -5.84 1.46
N ILE A 73 -15.92 -6.67 0.45
CA ILE A 73 -14.76 -6.50 -0.43
C ILE A 73 -15.24 -6.29 -1.86
N SER A 74 -14.78 -5.19 -2.47
CA SER A 74 -15.00 -4.86 -3.88
C SER A 74 -13.68 -4.94 -4.66
N PHE A 75 -13.76 -5.32 -5.93
CA PHE A 75 -12.57 -5.40 -6.78
C PHE A 75 -12.62 -4.34 -7.89
N SER A 76 -11.49 -3.62 -8.05
CA SER A 76 -11.24 -2.74 -9.20
C SER A 76 -10.33 -3.47 -10.17
N GLU A 77 -10.86 -3.83 -11.34
CA GLU A 77 -10.14 -4.63 -12.34
C GLU A 77 -9.41 -3.72 -13.31
N GLU A 78 -8.15 -4.07 -13.61
CA GLU A 78 -7.29 -3.39 -14.57
C GLU A 78 -6.89 -4.38 -15.67
N GLU A 79 -7.08 -4.04 -16.93
CA GLU A 79 -6.63 -4.89 -18.06
C GLU A 79 -5.10 -5.06 -18.04
N ILE A 80 -4.40 -3.97 -17.73
CA ILE A 80 -2.96 -3.91 -17.50
C ILE A 80 -2.70 -3.10 -16.23
N PRO A 81 -1.60 -3.37 -15.47
CA PRO A 81 -1.28 -2.59 -14.30
C PRO A 81 -1.12 -1.09 -14.60
N LEU A 82 -1.93 -0.27 -13.95
CA LEU A 82 -2.02 1.18 -14.16
C LEU A 82 -1.05 2.00 -13.30
N GLY A 83 -0.16 1.32 -12.55
CA GLY A 83 0.69 1.97 -11.55
C GLY A 83 -0.10 2.29 -10.26
N THR A 84 0.60 2.77 -9.24
CA THR A 84 -0.04 3.02 -7.92
C THR A 84 -1.10 4.12 -7.99
N GLY A 85 -0.82 5.21 -8.67
CA GLY A 85 -1.77 6.31 -8.84
C GLY A 85 -2.90 6.00 -9.81
N GLY A 86 -2.58 5.39 -10.96
CA GLY A 86 -3.59 4.98 -11.93
C GLY A 86 -4.55 3.92 -11.38
N GLY A 87 -4.05 2.99 -10.56
CA GLY A 87 -4.87 1.99 -9.89
C GLY A 87 -5.87 2.61 -8.91
N VAL A 88 -5.45 3.63 -8.14
CA VAL A 88 -6.38 4.39 -7.28
C VAL A 88 -7.40 5.16 -8.12
N LEU A 89 -6.94 5.84 -9.17
CA LEU A 89 -7.84 6.61 -10.06
C LEU A 89 -8.90 5.70 -10.69
N ASN A 90 -8.53 4.48 -11.12
CA ASN A 90 -9.48 3.50 -11.66
C ASN A 90 -10.52 3.05 -10.62
N ALA A 91 -10.14 3.00 -9.34
CA ALA A 91 -11.00 2.63 -8.23
C ALA A 91 -11.78 3.80 -7.61
N ILE A 92 -11.61 5.04 -8.10
CA ILE A 92 -12.09 6.26 -7.43
C ILE A 92 -13.60 6.25 -7.19
N SER A 93 -14.39 5.70 -8.12
CA SER A 93 -15.84 5.58 -7.98
C SER A 93 -16.26 4.62 -6.87
N LEU A 94 -15.45 3.60 -6.57
CA LEU A 94 -15.67 2.67 -5.47
C LEU A 94 -15.23 3.29 -4.14
N LEU A 95 -14.17 4.08 -4.14
CA LEU A 95 -13.63 4.76 -2.96
C LEU A 95 -14.57 5.87 -2.48
N GLY A 96 -15.14 6.66 -3.38
CA GLY A 96 -16.01 7.79 -3.06
C GLY A 96 -15.22 9.08 -2.83
N THR A 97 -15.76 9.99 -2.01
CA THR A 97 -15.23 11.35 -1.83
C THR A 97 -14.55 11.58 -0.48
N ASP A 98 -14.69 10.64 0.44
CA ASP A 98 -14.06 10.74 1.77
C ASP A 98 -12.63 10.19 1.76
N PRO A 99 -11.76 10.66 2.65
CA PRO A 99 -10.43 10.07 2.82
C PRO A 99 -10.50 8.55 3.05
N PHE A 100 -9.52 7.83 2.53
CA PHE A 100 -9.42 6.37 2.62
C PHE A 100 -8.00 5.94 2.99
N LEU A 101 -7.88 4.77 3.61
CA LEU A 101 -6.57 4.15 3.84
C LEU A 101 -6.10 3.45 2.57
N LEU A 102 -4.88 3.74 2.14
CA LEU A 102 -4.20 3.05 1.05
C LEU A 102 -3.09 2.19 1.63
N ILE A 103 -3.00 0.93 1.19
CA ILE A 103 -1.95 -0.01 1.61
C ILE A 103 -1.47 -0.86 0.43
N ASN A 104 -0.15 -1.06 0.35
CA ASN A 104 0.44 -1.98 -0.63
C ASN A 104 0.22 -3.43 -0.20
N ALA A 105 -0.19 -4.31 -1.12
CA ALA A 105 -0.40 -5.73 -0.84
C ALA A 105 0.90 -6.52 -0.56
N ASP A 106 2.05 -5.96 -0.87
CA ASP A 106 3.34 -6.64 -0.88
C ASP A 106 4.23 -6.25 0.30
N ILE A 107 3.64 -5.82 1.40
CA ILE A 107 4.34 -5.52 2.65
C ILE A 107 3.94 -6.50 3.75
N TYR A 108 4.93 -6.86 4.57
CA TYR A 108 4.73 -7.50 5.87
C TYR A 108 4.92 -6.43 6.94
N HIS A 109 3.94 -6.23 7.83
CA HIS A 109 4.02 -5.19 8.85
C HIS A 109 3.25 -5.55 10.12
N GLN A 110 3.64 -4.89 11.22
CA GLN A 110 2.94 -4.88 12.51
C GLN A 110 2.52 -3.45 12.91
N ILE A 111 2.42 -2.54 11.94
CA ILE A 111 1.97 -1.17 12.15
C ILE A 111 0.50 -1.21 12.59
N ASN A 112 0.18 -0.54 13.70
CA ASN A 112 -1.20 -0.44 14.19
C ASN A 112 -1.99 0.57 13.34
N LEU A 113 -2.74 0.07 12.36
CA LEU A 113 -3.50 0.90 11.42
C LEU A 113 -4.60 1.74 12.10
N LYS A 114 -5.01 1.39 13.32
CA LYS A 114 -6.03 2.11 14.07
C LYS A 114 -5.54 3.46 14.60
N ASP A 115 -4.24 3.58 14.84
CA ASP A 115 -3.64 4.77 15.47
C ASP A 115 -3.22 5.82 14.43
N ILE A 116 -3.28 5.49 13.13
CA ILE A 116 -2.92 6.41 12.04
C ILE A 116 -3.89 7.60 12.02
N ASN A 117 -3.35 8.82 11.90
CA ASN A 117 -4.16 10.03 11.77
C ASN A 117 -5.05 9.99 10.51
N GLN A 118 -6.37 9.99 10.72
CA GLN A 118 -7.39 9.89 9.67
C GLN A 118 -7.96 11.26 9.24
N ASP A 119 -7.64 12.32 9.98
CA ASP A 119 -8.08 13.69 9.68
C ASP A 119 -7.02 14.36 8.79
N VAL A 120 -7.26 14.35 7.48
CA VAL A 120 -6.31 14.81 6.48
C VAL A 120 -6.95 15.76 5.46
N ASP A 121 -6.28 16.86 5.17
CA ASP A 121 -6.67 17.74 4.05
C ASP A 121 -6.32 17.07 2.70
N ILE A 122 -5.12 16.52 2.58
CA ILE A 122 -4.55 15.94 1.35
C ILE A 122 -4.11 14.50 1.58
N ALA A 123 -3.10 14.28 2.42
CA ALA A 123 -2.59 12.96 2.72
C ALA A 123 -1.84 12.94 4.06
N HIS A 124 -1.81 11.75 4.68
CA HIS A 124 -0.96 11.42 5.82
C HIS A 124 -0.16 10.16 5.50
N LEU A 125 1.16 10.23 5.54
CA LEU A 125 2.06 9.14 5.17
C LEU A 125 2.64 8.46 6.41
N VAL A 126 2.68 7.14 6.39
CA VAL A 126 3.41 6.37 7.40
C VAL A 126 4.81 6.06 6.86
N GLY A 127 5.83 6.64 7.49
CA GLY A 127 7.23 6.36 7.24
C GLY A 127 7.74 5.23 8.11
N VAL A 128 8.80 4.58 7.66
CA VAL A 128 9.60 3.62 8.43
C VAL A 128 11.08 3.99 8.30
N GLU A 129 11.92 3.43 9.17
CA GLU A 129 13.37 3.56 9.05
C GLU A 129 13.84 3.07 7.66
N ASN A 130 14.83 3.74 7.08
CA ASN A 130 15.33 3.40 5.76
C ASN A 130 15.94 2.00 5.74
N PRO A 131 15.39 1.06 4.96
CA PRO A 131 15.99 -0.25 4.79
C PRO A 131 17.21 -0.18 3.86
N ASP A 132 18.06 -1.21 3.89
CA ASP A 132 19.29 -1.31 3.07
C ASP A 132 19.06 -1.07 1.57
N HIS A 133 17.88 -1.41 1.06
CA HIS A 133 17.55 -1.24 -0.35
C HIS A 133 16.99 0.16 -0.70
N ASN A 134 16.76 1.03 0.29
CA ASN A 134 16.35 2.42 0.12
C ASN A 134 17.05 3.35 1.14
N VAL A 135 18.37 3.30 1.19
CA VAL A 135 19.19 4.10 2.14
C VAL A 135 19.01 5.61 1.99
N ASN A 136 18.54 6.07 0.84
CA ASN A 136 18.29 7.48 0.59
C ASN A 136 16.96 7.99 1.16
N GLY A 137 16.06 7.07 1.52
CA GLY A 137 14.70 7.39 1.95
C GLY A 137 13.86 8.08 0.87
N ASP A 138 12.60 8.27 1.19
CA ASP A 138 11.64 8.92 0.29
C ASP A 138 11.30 10.34 0.75
N PHE A 139 11.22 10.55 2.08
CA PHE A 139 10.89 11.83 2.70
C PHE A 139 11.49 11.97 4.11
N SER A 140 11.42 13.17 4.65
CA SER A 140 11.78 13.49 6.04
C SER A 140 10.59 14.11 6.75
N LEU A 141 10.62 14.12 8.10
CA LEU A 141 9.57 14.65 8.95
C LEU A 141 10.07 15.83 9.78
N LYS A 142 9.25 16.88 9.87
CA LYS A 142 9.47 18.00 10.78
C LYS A 142 8.16 18.45 11.40
N ALA A 143 8.01 18.24 12.71
CA ALA A 143 6.78 18.56 13.44
C ALA A 143 5.51 17.98 12.78
N GLY A 144 5.58 16.73 12.28
CA GLY A 144 4.47 16.07 11.61
C GLY A 144 4.24 16.46 10.14
N ALA A 145 4.97 17.41 9.60
CA ALA A 145 4.94 17.75 8.18
C ALA A 145 5.96 16.92 7.40
N VAL A 146 5.55 16.42 6.24
CA VAL A 146 6.41 15.71 5.28
C VAL A 146 7.16 16.74 4.42
N TYR A 147 8.45 16.54 4.24
CA TYR A 147 9.26 17.32 3.30
C TYR A 147 10.31 16.44 2.60
N ILE A 148 10.81 16.88 1.44
CA ILE A 148 11.88 16.20 0.72
C ILE A 148 13.18 16.97 0.99
N SER A 149 14.15 16.26 1.57
CA SER A 149 15.50 16.81 1.83
C SER A 149 16.31 16.89 0.53
N ASN A 150 17.14 17.91 0.42
CA ASN A 150 18.12 18.02 -0.66
C ASN A 150 19.30 17.01 -0.54
N ASN A 151 19.43 16.38 0.63
CA ASN A 151 20.40 15.34 0.92
C ASN A 151 19.72 13.97 1.02
N LEU A 152 19.95 13.26 2.14
CA LEU A 152 19.26 12.02 2.46
C LEU A 152 17.94 12.33 3.16
N ASN A 153 16.91 11.59 2.82
CA ASN A 153 15.66 11.58 3.57
C ASN A 153 15.75 10.59 4.75
N GLU A 154 14.99 10.86 5.79
CA GLU A 154 15.04 10.11 7.05
C GLU A 154 14.14 8.88 7.05
N CYS A 155 13.13 8.86 6.18
CA CYS A 155 12.09 7.84 6.16
C CYS A 155 11.90 7.25 4.76
N THR A 156 11.63 5.96 4.71
CA THR A 156 11.04 5.27 3.56
C THR A 156 9.52 5.26 3.73
N TRP A 157 8.77 5.56 2.67
CA TRP A 157 7.31 5.39 2.69
C TRP A 157 6.97 3.91 2.82
N SER A 158 6.25 3.57 3.88
CA SER A 158 5.87 2.18 4.15
C SER A 158 4.91 1.55 3.13
N GLY A 159 4.34 2.36 2.22
CA GLY A 159 3.23 1.93 1.38
C GLY A 159 1.88 1.97 2.11
N ILE A 160 1.83 2.59 3.30
CA ILE A 160 0.60 2.84 4.06
C ILE A 160 0.40 4.35 4.16
N SER A 161 -0.82 4.80 3.90
CA SER A 161 -1.19 6.22 3.98
C SER A 161 -2.70 6.42 4.09
N ILE A 162 -3.12 7.58 4.60
CA ILE A 162 -4.48 8.09 4.43
C ILE A 162 -4.43 9.10 3.28
N ILE A 163 -5.32 8.94 2.31
CA ILE A 163 -5.37 9.76 1.09
C ILE A 163 -6.74 10.39 0.96
N ASN A 164 -6.79 11.70 0.73
CA ASN A 164 -8.01 12.38 0.33
C ASN A 164 -8.18 12.26 -1.19
N PRO A 165 -9.31 11.75 -1.69
CA PRO A 165 -9.57 11.58 -3.13
C PRO A 165 -9.42 12.85 -3.97
N ILE A 166 -9.53 14.02 -3.36
CA ILE A 166 -9.39 15.33 -4.03
C ILE A 166 -8.07 15.46 -4.83
N ILE A 167 -7.04 14.71 -4.45
CA ILE A 167 -5.75 14.73 -5.18
C ILE A 167 -5.85 14.17 -6.60
N PHE A 168 -6.93 13.47 -6.92
CA PHE A 168 -7.20 12.90 -8.25
C PHE A 168 -8.12 13.77 -9.09
N ASP A 169 -8.62 14.89 -8.57
CA ASP A 169 -9.51 15.80 -9.30
C ASP A 169 -8.85 16.32 -10.58
N GLY A 170 -9.56 16.16 -11.69
CA GLY A 170 -9.09 16.58 -13.02
C GLY A 170 -8.15 15.59 -13.72
N LEU A 171 -7.70 14.53 -13.06
CA LEU A 171 -6.92 13.47 -13.71
C LEU A 171 -7.82 12.55 -14.52
N LYS A 172 -7.27 11.97 -15.59
CA LYS A 172 -7.98 11.06 -16.47
C LYS A 172 -7.29 9.69 -16.48
N ILE A 173 -8.07 8.65 -16.68
CA ILE A 173 -7.54 7.27 -16.72
C ILE A 173 -6.58 7.05 -17.91
N GLU A 174 -6.73 7.83 -18.97
CA GLU A 174 -5.85 7.81 -20.14
C GLU A 174 -4.43 8.28 -19.82
N ASP A 175 -4.23 8.99 -18.69
CA ASP A 175 -2.91 9.40 -18.21
C ASP A 175 -2.14 8.25 -17.54
N ALA A 176 -2.80 7.12 -17.23
CA ALA A 176 -2.17 5.94 -16.64
C ALA A 176 -1.32 5.17 -17.71
N PRO A 177 -0.27 4.44 -17.29
CA PRO A 177 0.11 4.19 -15.89
C PRO A 177 0.94 5.32 -15.27
N PHE A 178 0.67 5.65 -14.00
CA PHE A 178 1.48 6.59 -13.24
C PHE A 178 1.62 6.20 -11.76
N ASP A 179 2.69 6.71 -11.14
CA ASP A 179 3.02 6.48 -9.74
C ASP A 179 2.45 7.60 -8.87
N ILE A 180 1.74 7.28 -7.79
CA ILE A 180 1.07 8.26 -6.93
C ILE A 180 2.06 9.19 -6.23
N TRP A 181 3.22 8.64 -5.78
CA TRP A 181 4.25 9.43 -5.10
C TRP A 181 4.84 10.48 -6.04
N LYS A 182 5.38 10.02 -7.17
CA LYS A 182 6.12 10.86 -8.10
C LYS A 182 5.23 11.83 -8.87
N SER A 183 4.04 11.38 -9.24
CA SER A 183 3.17 12.15 -10.15
C SER A 183 2.21 13.08 -9.42
N ILE A 184 1.95 12.83 -8.12
CA ILE A 184 0.94 13.59 -7.37
C ILE A 184 1.50 14.09 -6.04
N LEU A 185 1.89 13.18 -5.14
CA LEU A 185 2.17 13.53 -3.74
C LEU A 185 3.35 14.47 -3.58
N ILE A 186 4.41 14.34 -4.39
CA ILE A 186 5.58 15.24 -4.35
C ILE A 186 5.16 16.72 -4.49
N GLU A 187 4.21 17.03 -5.38
CA GLU A 187 3.72 18.39 -5.57
C GLU A 187 3.05 18.94 -4.31
N TYR A 188 2.23 18.11 -3.64
CA TYR A 188 1.58 18.50 -2.38
C TYR A 188 2.56 18.60 -1.21
N VAL A 189 3.60 17.75 -1.18
CA VAL A 189 4.70 17.86 -0.22
C VAL A 189 5.42 19.20 -0.38
N GLN A 190 5.74 19.60 -1.61
CA GLN A 190 6.37 20.91 -1.89
C GLN A 190 5.49 22.11 -1.47
N LYS A 191 4.17 21.91 -1.44
CA LYS A 191 3.20 22.90 -0.95
C LYS A 191 2.96 22.82 0.57
N ASN A 192 3.70 21.99 1.31
CA ASN A 192 3.55 21.73 2.76
C ASN A 192 2.13 21.27 3.15
N LYS A 193 1.48 20.45 2.32
CA LYS A 193 0.11 19.96 2.52
C LYS A 193 0.02 18.49 2.89
N VAL A 194 1.14 17.81 3.04
CA VAL A 194 1.20 16.39 3.40
C VAL A 194 1.75 16.27 4.80
N THR A 195 1.04 15.55 5.64
CA THR A 195 1.49 15.19 6.99
C THR A 195 2.01 13.75 7.02
N GLY A 196 2.70 13.37 8.09
CA GLY A 196 3.17 12.01 8.25
C GLY A 196 3.67 11.72 9.64
N GLU A 197 3.91 10.44 9.88
CA GLU A 197 4.46 9.90 11.11
C GLU A 197 5.51 8.84 10.82
N LEU A 198 6.41 8.61 11.79
CA LEU A 198 7.38 7.52 11.73
C LEU A 198 6.89 6.35 12.59
N SER A 199 6.79 5.18 12.00
CA SER A 199 6.52 3.93 12.72
C SER A 199 7.83 3.17 12.98
N ASN A 200 8.00 2.73 14.22
CA ASN A 200 9.10 1.83 14.63
C ASN A 200 8.66 0.36 14.67
N SER A 201 7.45 0.05 14.20
CA SER A 201 6.95 -1.33 14.14
C SER A 201 7.67 -2.12 13.06
N THR A 202 7.69 -3.45 13.21
CA THR A 202 8.19 -4.36 12.17
C THR A 202 7.54 -4.04 10.82
N TRP A 203 8.39 -3.83 9.81
CA TRP A 203 7.98 -3.59 8.43
C TRP A 203 9.01 -4.14 7.45
N ILE A 204 8.56 -4.89 6.46
CA ILE A 204 9.40 -5.46 5.40
C ILE A 204 8.66 -5.37 4.06
N ASP A 205 9.25 -4.66 3.09
CA ASP A 205 8.84 -4.75 1.68
C ASP A 205 9.28 -6.10 1.12
N THR A 206 8.35 -6.96 0.77
CA THR A 206 8.62 -8.31 0.24
C THR A 206 8.88 -8.29 -1.27
N GLY A 207 9.50 -7.25 -1.80
CA GLY A 207 9.73 -7.03 -3.23
C GLY A 207 10.74 -7.97 -3.89
N THR A 208 11.47 -8.79 -3.14
CA THR A 208 12.41 -9.79 -3.64
C THR A 208 12.28 -11.09 -2.84
N ILE A 209 12.82 -12.21 -3.38
CA ILE A 209 12.82 -13.52 -2.72
C ILE A 209 13.51 -13.44 -1.36
N ASP A 210 14.69 -12.83 -1.29
CA ASP A 210 15.45 -12.68 -0.04
C ASP A 210 14.65 -11.92 1.04
N ARG A 211 13.91 -10.87 0.64
CA ARG A 211 13.06 -10.12 1.58
C ARG A 211 11.81 -10.88 2.00
N LEU A 212 11.26 -11.74 1.14
CA LEU A 212 10.19 -12.66 1.55
C LEU A 212 10.71 -13.71 2.56
N GLU A 213 11.92 -14.22 2.36
CA GLU A 213 12.58 -15.12 3.31
C GLU A 213 12.86 -14.41 4.64
N LEU A 214 13.34 -13.17 4.60
CA LEU A 214 13.52 -12.34 5.78
C LEU A 214 12.20 -12.16 6.54
N ALA A 215 11.11 -11.83 5.85
CA ALA A 215 9.79 -11.67 6.47
C ALA A 215 9.31 -12.99 7.12
N ASN A 216 9.54 -14.13 6.47
CA ASN A 216 9.23 -15.45 7.05
C ASN A 216 10.07 -15.78 8.29
N LYS A 217 11.36 -15.40 8.30
CA LYS A 217 12.22 -15.55 9.46
C LYS A 217 11.74 -14.68 10.62
N THR A 218 11.53 -13.39 10.36
CA THR A 218 11.01 -12.43 11.35
C THR A 218 9.69 -12.93 11.96
N TYR A 219 8.76 -13.39 11.12
CA TYR A 219 7.50 -13.96 11.59
C TYR A 219 7.68 -15.13 12.55
N LYS A 220 8.67 -16.03 12.29
CA LYS A 220 8.94 -17.18 13.16
C LYS A 220 9.58 -16.76 14.48
N ASP A 221 10.40 -15.71 14.48
CA ASP A 221 11.07 -15.22 15.67
C ASP A 221 10.11 -14.46 16.60
N GLU A 222 8.99 -13.98 16.07
CA GLU A 222 7.95 -13.21 16.81
C GLU A 222 6.80 -14.08 17.34
N ASN A 223 6.65 -15.35 16.86
CA ASN A 223 5.56 -16.28 17.20
C ASN A 223 6.06 -17.66 17.62
#